data_88127bd884a0e455516e8a95c330192b
#
_entry.id   88127bd884a0e455516e8a95c330192b
#
_cell.length_a   1.000
_cell.length_b   1.000
_cell.length_c   1.000
_cell.angle_alpha   90.00
_cell.angle_beta   90.00
_cell.angle_gamma   90.00
#
_symmetry.space_group_name_H-M   'P 1'
#
loop_
_entity.id
_entity.type
_entity.pdbx_description
1 polymer ?
#
loop_
_entity_poly.entity_id
_entity_poly.type
_entity_poly.pdbx_seq_one_letter_code
_entity_poly.pdbx_strand_id
1 'polypeptide(L)'
;MPFLYINSKGQPWRKHSYSAGNTFDQCAYKYYLQKIMGWREVDTLARFEFGKAIEDAVQWHHEHNAQGAIERFVELWTVHQDNLKLRYTKTEKDWASCLKAGKEMIRLYQIRQPSLPIPLGGRVIFQREIAKEVFPGDPNYGEIEDAGKLDIIAYADPEHPMLPRLNWKPEYGPFRPVIVDIKAMASDFPEQYGIAAHDTQLRRYSWLSGIRDVALLVFVKKSHSISKGSSITLLVDAGNFKAGQEAVIAQVDGDDVILVANDYLIDEMERAQGKKEGKTDQTKAAKERRDQWLKDFGTRVPTTDITKQRLQFNAGYVTIESANDAGLIAARQIVNIVSAWHSKQYPNTFGIRYPHDHRSDPYFRAFVLGDESFKKENFIKKDEESLDDLFADNESEDL
;
A
#
# COMPACT_ATOMS: atom_id res chain seq x y z
N MET A 1 -39.48 10.95 13.97
CA MET A 1 -39.12 10.39 12.65
C MET A 1 -37.62 10.22 12.64
N PRO A 2 -37.07 9.03 12.34
CA PRO A 2 -35.65 8.89 12.25
C PRO A 2 -35.12 9.81 11.17
N PHE A 3 -34.13 10.60 11.49
CA PHE A 3 -33.44 11.50 10.56
C PHE A 3 -32.51 10.65 9.67
N LEU A 4 -33.10 9.94 8.73
CA LEU A 4 -32.33 9.18 7.76
C LEU A 4 -31.62 10.16 6.81
N TYR A 5 -30.31 10.06 6.73
CA TYR A 5 -29.53 10.61 5.63
C TYR A 5 -30.05 9.92 4.36
N ILE A 6 -30.63 10.70 3.48
CA ILE A 6 -31.20 10.18 2.25
C ILE A 6 -30.26 10.57 1.11
N ASN A 7 -29.76 9.57 0.37
CA ASN A 7 -28.99 9.81 -0.84
C ASN A 7 -29.86 10.47 -1.94
N SER A 8 -29.28 10.84 -3.06
CA SER A 8 -30.01 11.46 -4.18
C SER A 8 -31.14 10.61 -4.76
N LYS A 9 -31.15 9.28 -4.49
CA LYS A 9 -32.24 8.34 -4.88
C LYS A 9 -33.34 8.22 -3.85
N GLY A 10 -33.32 8.98 -2.77
CA GLY A 10 -34.26 8.84 -1.69
C GLY A 10 -34.07 7.63 -0.79
N GLN A 11 -32.90 6.96 -0.86
CA GLN A 11 -32.56 5.80 -0.06
C GLN A 11 -31.80 6.21 1.20
N PRO A 12 -31.99 5.51 2.33
CA PRO A 12 -31.24 5.82 3.54
C PRO A 12 -29.75 5.45 3.39
N TRP A 13 -28.87 6.36 3.82
CA TRP A 13 -27.44 6.07 3.95
C TRP A 13 -27.23 5.09 5.12
N ARG A 14 -26.67 3.93 4.82
CA ARG A 14 -26.52 2.85 5.81
C ARG A 14 -25.07 2.48 6.07
N LYS A 15 -24.15 2.77 5.16
CA LYS A 15 -22.74 2.38 5.29
C LYS A 15 -21.83 3.60 5.33
N HIS A 16 -20.96 3.64 6.29
CA HIS A 16 -19.87 4.59 6.42
C HIS A 16 -18.55 3.84 6.25
N SER A 17 -17.55 4.41 5.60
CA SER A 17 -16.24 3.81 5.41
C SER A 17 -15.11 4.69 5.95
N TYR A 18 -13.95 4.08 6.19
CA TYR A 18 -12.75 4.78 6.61
C TYR A 18 -12.36 5.92 5.65
N SER A 19 -12.30 5.63 4.35
CA SER A 19 -11.94 6.61 3.33
C SER A 19 -12.94 7.76 3.24
N ALA A 20 -14.25 7.47 3.29
CA ALA A 20 -15.29 8.49 3.30
C ALA A 20 -15.16 9.43 4.51
N GLY A 21 -14.93 8.86 5.70
CA GLY A 21 -14.69 9.63 6.91
C GLY A 21 -13.45 10.51 6.84
N ASN A 22 -12.36 9.97 6.33
CA ASN A 22 -11.13 10.73 6.12
C ASN A 22 -11.32 11.88 5.12
N THR A 23 -12.00 11.66 4.00
CA THR A 23 -12.30 12.71 3.04
C THR A 23 -13.10 13.83 3.70
N PHE A 24 -14.10 13.49 4.52
CA PHE A 24 -14.90 14.47 5.25
C PHE A 24 -14.06 15.26 6.27
N ASP A 25 -13.25 14.57 7.06
CA ASP A 25 -12.38 15.21 8.07
C ASP A 25 -11.32 16.12 7.42
N GLN A 26 -10.86 15.76 6.22
CA GLN A 26 -9.93 16.57 5.44
C GLN A 26 -10.63 17.82 4.87
N CYS A 27 -11.74 17.63 4.19
CA CYS A 27 -12.53 18.72 3.63
C CYS A 27 -13.98 18.29 3.40
N ALA A 28 -14.89 18.77 4.24
CA ALA A 28 -16.31 18.47 4.11
C ALA A 28 -16.89 18.90 2.74
N TYR A 29 -16.39 19.98 2.14
CA TYR A 29 -16.81 20.41 0.80
C TYR A 29 -16.36 19.44 -0.29
N LYS A 30 -15.12 18.88 -0.21
CA LYS A 30 -14.66 17.83 -1.13
C LYS A 30 -15.51 16.57 -0.98
N TYR A 31 -15.81 16.15 0.24
CA TYR A 31 -16.74 15.06 0.50
C TYR A 31 -18.10 15.29 -0.14
N TYR A 32 -18.66 16.50 0.03
CA TYR A 32 -19.94 16.88 -0.61
C TYR A 32 -19.88 16.74 -2.13
N LEU A 33 -18.83 17.24 -2.77
CA LEU A 33 -18.68 17.15 -4.23
C LEU A 33 -18.57 15.69 -4.70
N GLN A 34 -17.75 14.87 -4.01
CA GLN A 34 -17.50 13.49 -4.40
C GLN A 34 -18.66 12.55 -4.06
N LYS A 35 -19.11 12.58 -2.81
CA LYS A 35 -20.02 11.56 -2.28
C LYS A 35 -21.50 11.95 -2.39
N ILE A 36 -21.83 13.24 -2.38
CA ILE A 36 -23.20 13.72 -2.45
C ILE A 36 -23.54 14.15 -3.87
N MET A 37 -22.67 14.94 -4.51
CA MET A 37 -22.91 15.47 -5.85
C MET A 37 -22.47 14.51 -6.96
N GLY A 38 -21.70 13.47 -6.64
CA GLY A 38 -21.25 12.44 -7.57
C GLY A 38 -20.18 12.90 -8.57
N TRP A 39 -19.45 13.99 -8.28
CA TRP A 39 -18.37 14.44 -9.14
C TRP A 39 -17.14 13.57 -8.99
N ARG A 40 -16.59 13.08 -10.11
CA ARG A 40 -15.36 12.26 -10.16
C ARG A 40 -14.39 12.80 -11.18
N GLU A 41 -13.11 12.64 -10.90
CA GLU A 41 -12.06 12.88 -11.88
C GLU A 41 -12.17 11.86 -13.02
N VAL A 42 -11.95 12.32 -14.26
CA VAL A 42 -11.90 11.45 -15.44
C VAL A 42 -10.60 10.63 -15.43
N ASP A 43 -9.54 11.28 -14.97
CA ASP A 43 -8.21 10.65 -14.92
C ASP A 43 -8.02 9.91 -13.61
N THR A 44 -7.47 8.70 -13.69
CA THR A 44 -7.08 7.91 -12.54
C THR A 44 -5.56 7.95 -12.35
N LEU A 45 -5.10 7.98 -11.11
CA LEU A 45 -3.68 7.89 -10.82
C LEU A 45 -3.18 6.45 -11.04
N ALA A 46 -2.12 6.29 -11.82
CA ALA A 46 -1.54 4.98 -12.14
C ALA A 46 -1.20 4.15 -10.88
N ARG A 47 -0.87 4.82 -9.76
CA ARG A 47 -0.57 4.16 -8.50
C ARG A 47 -1.76 3.37 -7.92
N PHE A 48 -2.99 3.81 -8.14
CA PHE A 48 -4.17 3.11 -7.64
C PHE A 48 -4.43 1.83 -8.43
N GLU A 49 -4.45 1.92 -9.77
CA GLU A 49 -4.62 0.74 -10.61
C GLU A 49 -3.45 -0.25 -10.45
N PHE A 50 -2.24 0.27 -10.24
CA PHE A 50 -1.08 -0.55 -9.93
C PHE A 50 -1.23 -1.29 -8.60
N GLY A 51 -1.71 -0.61 -7.56
CA GLY A 51 -2.00 -1.20 -6.25
C GLY A 51 -3.01 -2.35 -6.36
N LYS A 52 -4.14 -2.12 -7.03
CA LYS A 52 -5.17 -3.13 -7.30
C LYS A 52 -4.62 -4.35 -8.04
N ALA A 53 -3.80 -4.12 -9.07
CA ALA A 53 -3.21 -5.22 -9.84
C ALA A 53 -2.22 -6.06 -9.00
N ILE A 54 -1.46 -5.43 -8.09
CA ILE A 54 -0.60 -6.15 -7.14
C ILE A 54 -1.43 -6.97 -6.16
N GLU A 55 -2.48 -6.37 -5.58
CA GLU A 55 -3.37 -7.01 -4.62
C GLU A 55 -4.07 -8.23 -5.22
N ASP A 56 -4.66 -8.09 -6.41
CA ASP A 56 -5.29 -9.20 -7.15
C ASP A 56 -4.27 -10.32 -7.47
N ALA A 57 -3.05 -9.98 -7.87
CA ALA A 57 -2.01 -10.96 -8.14
C ALA A 57 -1.56 -11.71 -6.88
N VAL A 58 -1.53 -11.05 -5.71
CA VAL A 58 -1.28 -11.70 -4.42
C VAL A 58 -2.42 -12.63 -4.06
N GLN A 59 -3.67 -12.21 -4.23
CA GLN A 59 -4.83 -13.07 -4.03
C GLN A 59 -4.77 -14.29 -4.94
N TRP A 60 -4.52 -14.10 -6.23
CA TRP A 60 -4.36 -15.17 -7.22
C TRP A 60 -3.29 -16.19 -6.82
N HIS A 61 -2.15 -15.72 -6.30
CA HIS A 61 -1.07 -16.56 -5.80
C HIS A 61 -1.56 -17.57 -4.74
N HIS A 62 -2.40 -17.12 -3.81
CA HIS A 62 -2.94 -17.98 -2.76
C HIS A 62 -4.06 -18.91 -3.25
N GLU A 63 -4.92 -18.43 -4.14
CA GLU A 63 -6.04 -19.22 -4.68
C GLU A 63 -5.59 -20.32 -5.65
N HIS A 64 -4.45 -20.11 -6.34
CA HIS A 64 -3.93 -21.00 -7.38
C HIS A 64 -2.59 -21.68 -7.00
N ASN A 65 -2.33 -21.87 -5.70
CA ASN A 65 -1.13 -22.54 -5.18
C ASN A 65 0.17 -22.02 -5.80
N ALA A 66 0.37 -20.71 -5.77
CA ALA A 66 1.53 -19.99 -6.29
C ALA A 66 1.72 -19.98 -7.81
N GLN A 67 0.77 -20.50 -8.59
CA GLN A 67 0.89 -20.54 -10.05
C GLN A 67 0.24 -19.31 -10.70
N GLY A 68 0.87 -18.77 -11.75
CA GLY A 68 0.26 -17.78 -12.62
C GLY A 68 0.11 -16.36 -12.05
N ALA A 69 0.63 -16.06 -10.87
CA ALA A 69 0.45 -14.74 -10.25
C ALA A 69 1.13 -13.60 -11.03
N ILE A 70 2.30 -13.85 -11.63
CA ILE A 70 2.98 -12.86 -12.48
C ILE A 70 2.17 -12.63 -13.75
N GLU A 71 1.68 -13.69 -14.37
CA GLU A 71 0.85 -13.64 -15.57
C GLU A 71 -0.46 -12.89 -15.28
N ARG A 72 -1.05 -13.11 -14.10
CA ARG A 72 -2.24 -12.39 -13.64
C ARG A 72 -1.99 -10.91 -13.50
N PHE A 73 -0.88 -10.50 -12.87
CA PHE A 73 -0.48 -9.10 -12.82
C PHE A 73 -0.30 -8.50 -14.23
N VAL A 74 0.37 -9.22 -15.13
CA VAL A 74 0.59 -8.78 -16.52
C VAL A 74 -0.74 -8.58 -17.25
N GLU A 75 -1.67 -9.52 -17.12
CA GLU A 75 -3.02 -9.42 -17.70
C GLU A 75 -3.72 -8.15 -17.24
N LEU A 76 -3.81 -7.94 -15.93
CA LEU A 76 -4.47 -6.78 -15.32
C LEU A 76 -3.81 -5.45 -15.70
N TRP A 77 -2.49 -5.42 -15.76
CA TRP A 77 -1.76 -4.19 -16.08
C TRP A 77 -1.76 -3.87 -17.58
N THR A 78 -1.84 -4.89 -18.45
CA THR A 78 -1.82 -4.71 -19.91
C THR A 78 -3.05 -3.95 -20.41
N VAL A 79 -4.21 -4.05 -19.74
CA VAL A 79 -5.42 -3.27 -20.12
C VAL A 79 -5.20 -1.76 -20.06
N HIS A 80 -4.18 -1.32 -19.32
CA HIS A 80 -3.83 0.10 -19.17
C HIS A 80 -2.75 0.59 -20.14
N GLN A 81 -2.25 -0.24 -21.05
CA GLN A 81 -1.12 0.10 -21.91
C GLN A 81 -1.36 1.37 -22.73
N ASP A 82 -2.55 1.51 -23.31
CA ASP A 82 -2.93 2.63 -24.16
C ASP A 82 -3.96 3.57 -23.49
N ASN A 83 -4.07 3.48 -22.15
CA ASN A 83 -5.03 4.29 -21.41
C ASN A 83 -4.50 5.72 -21.19
N LEU A 84 -4.95 6.65 -22.06
CA LEU A 84 -4.58 8.06 -21.98
C LEU A 84 -5.10 8.79 -20.74
N LYS A 85 -6.06 8.20 -20.02
CA LYS A 85 -6.62 8.75 -18.78
C LYS A 85 -5.84 8.33 -17.54
N LEU A 86 -4.82 7.47 -17.70
CA LEU A 86 -3.98 7.03 -16.60
C LEU A 86 -2.83 8.01 -16.38
N ARG A 87 -2.83 8.71 -15.25
CA ARG A 87 -1.80 9.69 -14.89
C ARG A 87 -0.66 9.02 -14.12
N TYR A 88 0.56 9.13 -14.66
CA TYR A 88 1.79 8.66 -14.03
C TYR A 88 2.46 9.78 -13.23
N THR A 89 2.94 9.47 -12.04
CA THR A 89 3.79 10.36 -11.24
C THR A 89 5.26 10.19 -11.60
N LYS A 90 6.13 10.99 -11.00
CA LYS A 90 7.59 10.84 -11.16
C LYS A 90 8.10 9.46 -10.75
N THR A 91 7.39 8.79 -9.84
CA THR A 91 7.76 7.46 -9.33
C THR A 91 7.33 6.36 -10.29
N GLU A 92 6.11 6.42 -10.81
CA GLU A 92 5.59 5.46 -11.77
C GLU A 92 6.26 5.59 -13.13
N LYS A 93 6.61 6.82 -13.54
CA LYS A 93 7.18 7.20 -14.83
C LYS A 93 6.26 6.90 -16.02
N ASP A 94 6.08 5.62 -16.35
CA ASP A 94 5.30 5.13 -17.49
C ASP A 94 4.80 3.72 -17.26
N TRP A 95 3.96 3.25 -18.19
CA TRP A 95 3.39 1.91 -18.19
C TRP A 95 4.43 0.80 -18.13
N ALA A 96 5.50 0.88 -18.93
CA ALA A 96 6.53 -0.15 -19.02
C ALA A 96 7.34 -0.27 -17.73
N SER A 97 7.64 0.86 -17.09
CA SER A 97 8.31 0.90 -15.78
C SER A 97 7.46 0.24 -14.69
N CYS A 98 6.15 0.49 -14.70
CA CYS A 98 5.22 -0.16 -13.79
C CYS A 98 5.11 -1.67 -14.06
N LEU A 99 4.99 -2.07 -15.34
CA LEU A 99 4.95 -3.49 -15.70
C LEU A 99 6.18 -4.24 -15.18
N LYS A 100 7.37 -3.66 -15.39
CA LYS A 100 8.63 -4.26 -14.91
C LYS A 100 8.64 -4.35 -13.39
N ALA A 101 8.32 -3.25 -12.70
CA ALA A 101 8.30 -3.21 -11.23
C ALA A 101 7.33 -4.23 -10.63
N GLY A 102 6.12 -4.32 -11.16
CA GLY A 102 5.10 -5.25 -10.64
C GLY A 102 5.50 -6.71 -10.83
N LYS A 103 6.04 -7.08 -12.00
CA LYS A 103 6.56 -8.45 -12.21
C LYS A 103 7.64 -8.81 -11.19
N GLU A 104 8.57 -7.91 -10.92
CA GLU A 104 9.62 -8.11 -9.93
C GLU A 104 9.06 -8.19 -8.49
N MET A 105 8.08 -7.34 -8.16
CA MET A 105 7.40 -7.35 -6.86
C MET A 105 6.68 -8.68 -6.60
N ILE A 106 5.89 -9.16 -7.56
CA ILE A 106 5.18 -10.44 -7.41
C ILE A 106 6.16 -11.61 -7.33
N ARG A 107 7.23 -11.62 -8.15
CA ARG A 107 8.29 -12.62 -8.03
C ARG A 107 8.94 -12.60 -6.65
N LEU A 108 9.26 -11.42 -6.12
CA LEU A 108 9.81 -11.26 -4.79
C LEU A 108 8.84 -11.75 -3.70
N TYR A 109 7.54 -11.47 -3.86
CA TYR A 109 6.51 -12.00 -2.97
C TYR A 109 6.50 -13.53 -2.96
N GLN A 110 6.51 -14.17 -4.14
CA GLN A 110 6.55 -15.63 -4.25
C GLN A 110 7.76 -16.24 -3.52
N ILE A 111 8.93 -15.60 -3.63
CA ILE A 111 10.16 -16.03 -2.93
C ILE A 111 10.02 -15.87 -1.41
N ARG A 112 9.46 -14.75 -0.94
CA ARG A 112 9.40 -14.40 0.48
C ARG A 112 8.18 -15.00 1.20
N GLN A 113 7.12 -15.32 0.48
CA GLN A 113 5.84 -15.79 1.05
C GLN A 113 6.00 -16.97 2.02
N PRO A 114 6.86 -18.00 1.79
CA PRO A 114 7.01 -19.10 2.76
C PRO A 114 7.54 -18.67 4.13
N SER A 115 8.16 -17.49 4.22
CA SER A 115 8.67 -16.91 5.48
C SER A 115 7.72 -15.92 6.13
N LEU A 116 6.56 -15.63 5.50
CA LEU A 116 5.57 -14.69 6.01
C LEU A 116 4.47 -15.43 6.80
N PRO A 117 3.84 -14.78 7.79
CA PRO A 117 2.71 -15.35 8.53
C PRO A 117 1.41 -15.31 7.70
N ILE A 118 1.50 -15.55 6.40
CA ILE A 118 0.40 -15.61 5.44
C ILE A 118 0.47 -16.99 4.77
N PRO A 119 -0.20 -18.02 5.31
CA PRO A 119 -0.07 -19.39 4.82
C PRO A 119 -0.65 -19.57 3.41
N LEU A 120 -0.12 -20.53 2.64
CA LEU A 120 -0.79 -21.00 1.43
C LEU A 120 -1.94 -21.94 1.79
N GLY A 121 -2.94 -22.00 0.86
CA GLY A 121 -4.11 -22.87 1.01
C GLY A 121 -5.10 -22.35 2.07
N GLY A 122 -6.29 -22.90 2.16
CA GLY A 122 -7.52 -22.53 2.87
C GLY A 122 -7.51 -21.77 4.22
N ARG A 123 -6.38 -21.21 4.65
CA ARG A 123 -6.23 -20.41 5.88
C ARG A 123 -6.06 -18.92 5.61
N VAL A 124 -6.48 -18.48 4.44
CA VAL A 124 -6.46 -17.07 4.06
C VAL A 124 -7.82 -16.71 3.47
N ILE A 125 -8.37 -15.59 3.91
CA ILE A 125 -9.60 -15.02 3.36
C ILE A 125 -9.23 -13.68 2.76
N PHE A 126 -9.58 -13.47 1.50
CA PHE A 126 -9.36 -12.24 0.77
C PHE A 126 -10.62 -11.41 0.69
N GLN A 127 -10.45 -10.10 0.58
CA GLN A 127 -11.50 -9.14 0.27
C GLN A 127 -12.76 -9.29 1.16
N ARG A 128 -12.54 -9.54 2.47
CA ARG A 128 -13.63 -9.77 3.42
C ARG A 128 -14.31 -8.46 3.80
N GLU A 129 -15.55 -8.29 3.38
CA GLU A 129 -16.40 -7.21 3.90
C GLU A 129 -16.75 -7.44 5.35
N ILE A 130 -16.64 -6.39 6.15
CA ILE A 130 -17.04 -6.33 7.55
C ILE A 130 -17.83 -5.06 7.81
N ALA A 131 -18.83 -5.16 8.68
CA ALA A 131 -19.62 -4.01 9.10
C ALA A 131 -20.01 -4.14 10.56
N LYS A 132 -20.21 -3.01 11.23
CA LYS A 132 -20.61 -2.96 12.63
C LYS A 132 -21.48 -1.74 12.87
N GLU A 133 -22.62 -1.95 13.53
CA GLU A 133 -23.42 -0.84 14.04
C GLU A 133 -22.61 0.01 15.00
N VAL A 134 -22.61 1.31 14.78
CA VAL A 134 -21.85 2.27 15.61
C VAL A 134 -22.69 2.76 16.79
N PHE A 135 -23.99 2.89 16.58
CA PHE A 135 -24.98 3.39 17.56
C PHE A 135 -26.15 2.41 17.73
N PRO A 136 -25.91 1.19 18.24
CA PRO A 136 -26.96 0.18 18.31
C PRO A 136 -28.16 0.68 19.12
N GLY A 137 -29.36 0.61 18.51
CA GLY A 137 -30.60 1.04 19.12
C GLY A 137 -30.85 2.54 19.17
N ASP A 138 -29.94 3.38 18.63
CA ASP A 138 -30.20 4.82 18.53
C ASP A 138 -31.22 5.12 17.41
N PRO A 139 -32.30 5.86 17.68
CA PRO A 139 -33.35 6.13 16.69
C PRO A 139 -32.90 7.02 15.53
N ASN A 140 -31.78 7.74 15.66
CA ASN A 140 -31.27 8.66 14.64
C ASN A 140 -30.14 8.04 13.81
N TYR A 141 -29.32 7.18 14.42
CA TYR A 141 -28.08 6.66 13.82
C TYR A 141 -28.02 5.13 13.78
N GLY A 142 -29.00 4.43 14.42
CA GLY A 142 -28.91 2.97 14.65
C GLY A 142 -28.89 2.11 13.39
N GLU A 143 -29.29 2.66 12.22
CA GLU A 143 -29.21 1.95 10.94
C GLU A 143 -27.89 2.21 10.19
N ILE A 144 -26.97 3.04 10.74
CA ILE A 144 -25.71 3.37 10.09
C ILE A 144 -24.63 2.44 10.63
N GLU A 145 -24.11 1.60 9.77
CA GLU A 145 -22.96 0.74 10.03
C GLU A 145 -21.66 1.42 9.62
N ASP A 146 -20.63 1.23 10.42
CA ASP A 146 -19.26 1.44 9.93
C ASP A 146 -18.80 0.17 9.23
N ALA A 147 -18.33 0.30 7.98
CA ALA A 147 -18.00 -0.82 7.13
C ALA A 147 -16.58 -0.67 6.59
N GLY A 148 -15.96 -1.79 6.25
CA GLY A 148 -14.68 -1.85 5.59
C GLY A 148 -14.49 -3.17 4.89
N LYS A 149 -13.53 -3.19 3.96
CA LYS A 149 -13.12 -4.37 3.24
C LYS A 149 -11.69 -4.69 3.63
N LEU A 150 -11.48 -5.86 4.17
CA LEU A 150 -10.15 -6.33 4.59
C LEU A 150 -9.47 -7.00 3.41
N ASP A 151 -8.25 -6.60 3.07
CA ASP A 151 -7.52 -7.21 1.98
C ASP A 151 -7.27 -8.68 2.27
N ILE A 152 -6.72 -8.98 3.46
CA ILE A 152 -6.40 -10.35 3.88
C ILE A 152 -6.76 -10.55 5.35
N ILE A 153 -7.40 -11.68 5.67
CA ILE A 153 -7.38 -12.29 6.99
C ILE A 153 -6.57 -13.58 6.87
N ALA A 154 -5.38 -13.60 7.45
CA ALA A 154 -4.52 -14.78 7.50
C ALA A 154 -4.69 -15.50 8.85
N TYR A 155 -4.78 -16.83 8.83
CA TYR A 155 -4.78 -17.68 10.04
C TYR A 155 -3.39 -18.28 10.21
N ALA A 156 -2.51 -17.51 10.83
CA ALA A 156 -1.09 -17.82 10.97
C ALA A 156 -0.80 -18.81 12.13
N ASP A 157 0.40 -19.37 12.11
CA ASP A 157 0.95 -20.07 13.27
C ASP A 157 1.08 -19.07 14.43
N PRO A 158 0.53 -19.39 15.64
CA PRO A 158 0.61 -18.52 16.81
C PRO A 158 2.04 -18.11 17.19
N GLU A 159 3.00 -19.01 16.99
CA GLU A 159 4.41 -18.80 17.34
C GLU A 159 5.27 -18.25 16.20
N HIS A 160 4.63 -17.81 15.09
CA HIS A 160 5.38 -17.31 13.94
C HIS A 160 6.29 -16.13 14.33
N PRO A 161 7.61 -16.16 14.01
CA PRO A 161 8.61 -15.22 14.54
C PRO A 161 8.40 -13.76 14.09
N MET A 162 7.68 -13.52 13.00
CA MET A 162 7.36 -12.18 12.51
C MET A 162 6.13 -11.57 13.18
N LEU A 163 5.39 -12.31 13.99
CA LEU A 163 4.27 -11.77 14.74
C LEU A 163 4.72 -11.27 16.12
N PRO A 164 4.04 -10.27 16.70
CA PRO A 164 4.34 -9.81 18.05
C PRO A 164 4.24 -10.96 19.06
N ARG A 165 5.23 -11.05 19.96
CA ARG A 165 5.17 -12.01 21.07
C ARG A 165 4.10 -11.55 22.06
N LEU A 166 3.01 -12.29 22.15
CA LEU A 166 1.93 -12.09 23.08
C LEU A 166 1.82 -13.29 24.00
N ASN A 167 1.11 -13.13 25.11
CA ASN A 167 0.69 -14.24 25.97
C ASN A 167 -0.42 -15.02 25.23
N TRP A 168 -0.03 -15.72 24.15
CA TRP A 168 -0.93 -16.57 23.40
C TRP A 168 -1.30 -17.77 24.28
N LYS A 169 -2.60 -18.02 24.40
CA LYS A 169 -3.08 -19.16 25.13
C LYS A 169 -3.67 -20.19 24.17
N PRO A 170 -3.37 -21.50 24.36
CA PRO A 170 -3.91 -22.57 23.50
C PRO A 170 -5.44 -22.57 23.38
N GLU A 171 -6.14 -22.06 24.40
CA GLU A 171 -7.59 -21.93 24.41
C GLU A 171 -8.15 -21.00 23.33
N TYR A 172 -7.32 -20.14 22.70
CA TYR A 172 -7.70 -19.28 21.59
C TYR A 172 -7.72 -20.03 20.25
N GLY A 173 -7.40 -21.30 20.22
CA GLY A 173 -7.43 -22.18 19.05
C GLY A 173 -6.06 -22.40 18.40
N PRO A 174 -6.01 -23.26 17.38
CA PRO A 174 -4.75 -23.70 16.77
C PRO A 174 -4.12 -22.65 15.84
N PHE A 175 -4.83 -21.56 15.52
CA PHE A 175 -4.37 -20.52 14.62
C PHE A 175 -4.67 -19.14 15.18
N ARG A 176 -3.84 -18.19 14.75
CA ARG A 176 -3.91 -16.79 15.15
C ARG A 176 -4.39 -15.96 13.96
N PRO A 177 -5.58 -15.35 14.01
CA PRO A 177 -6.05 -14.49 12.93
C PRO A 177 -5.25 -13.18 12.92
N VAL A 178 -4.79 -12.78 11.73
CA VAL A 178 -4.03 -11.55 11.48
C VAL A 178 -4.69 -10.81 10.32
N ILE A 179 -5.01 -9.54 10.52
CA ILE A 179 -5.42 -8.65 9.42
C ILE A 179 -4.14 -8.19 8.72
N VAL A 180 -4.03 -8.44 7.42
CA VAL A 180 -2.93 -7.94 6.61
C VAL A 180 -3.48 -7.01 5.55
N ASP A 181 -2.98 -5.79 5.53
CA ASP A 181 -3.32 -4.75 4.57
C ASP A 181 -2.15 -4.60 3.58
N ILE A 182 -2.46 -4.60 2.29
CA ILE A 182 -1.48 -4.54 1.21
C ILE A 182 -1.27 -3.09 0.79
N LYS A 183 -0.01 -2.66 0.71
CA LYS A 183 0.34 -1.32 0.23
C LYS A 183 1.41 -1.37 -0.85
N ALA A 184 1.17 -0.69 -1.97
CA ALA A 184 2.19 -0.45 -3.00
C ALA A 184 2.71 0.99 -2.88
N MET A 185 3.94 1.16 -2.40
CA MET A 185 4.51 2.46 -2.04
C MET A 185 5.71 2.84 -2.90
N ALA A 186 5.96 4.16 -3.00
CA ALA A 186 7.12 4.71 -3.70
C ALA A 186 8.40 4.70 -2.86
N SER A 187 8.28 4.66 -1.53
CA SER A 187 9.40 4.71 -0.58
C SER A 187 9.24 3.64 0.49
N ASP A 188 10.34 3.29 1.14
CA ASP A 188 10.32 2.37 2.27
C ASP A 188 9.37 2.89 3.36
N PHE A 189 8.62 1.98 3.93
CA PHE A 189 7.85 2.22 5.13
C PHE A 189 8.80 2.13 6.34
N PRO A 190 8.64 2.97 7.37
CA PRO A 190 9.49 2.88 8.55
C PRO A 190 9.41 1.49 9.19
N GLU A 191 10.57 0.83 9.33
CA GLU A 191 10.66 -0.49 9.96
C GLU A 191 10.77 -0.38 11.47
N GLN A 192 9.75 0.21 12.11
CA GLN A 192 9.66 0.25 13.56
C GLN A 192 8.73 -0.85 14.04
N TYR A 193 9.20 -1.62 15.03
CA TYR A 193 8.39 -2.66 15.63
C TYR A 193 7.03 -2.12 16.09
N GLY A 194 5.95 -2.82 15.68
CA GLY A 194 4.60 -2.46 16.08
C GLY A 194 3.97 -1.28 15.32
N ILE A 195 4.66 -0.70 14.32
CA ILE A 195 4.14 0.48 13.60
C ILE A 195 2.77 0.22 12.94
N ALA A 196 2.49 -1.00 12.47
CA ALA A 196 1.20 -1.38 11.91
C ALA A 196 0.04 -1.18 12.91
N ALA A 197 0.28 -1.34 14.22
CA ALA A 197 -0.74 -1.11 15.24
C ALA A 197 -1.14 0.37 15.41
N HIS A 198 -0.35 1.30 14.84
CA HIS A 198 -0.63 2.73 14.83
C HIS A 198 -1.26 3.20 13.52
N ASP A 199 -1.34 2.34 12.50
CA ASP A 199 -2.06 2.64 11.27
C ASP A 199 -3.55 2.83 11.58
N THR A 200 -4.12 3.94 11.12
CA THR A 200 -5.49 4.33 11.47
C THR A 200 -6.53 3.45 10.82
N GLN A 201 -6.26 2.93 9.62
CA GLN A 201 -7.12 2.00 8.91
C GLN A 201 -7.12 0.63 9.61
N LEU A 202 -5.94 0.10 9.94
CA LEU A 202 -5.81 -1.18 10.64
C LEU A 202 -6.40 -1.14 12.06
N ARG A 203 -6.28 -0.02 12.78
CA ARG A 203 -6.97 0.17 14.08
C ARG A 203 -8.49 0.09 13.91
N ARG A 204 -9.03 0.72 12.86
CA ARG A 204 -10.46 0.67 12.56
C ARG A 204 -10.91 -0.74 12.17
N TYR A 205 -10.15 -1.43 11.33
CA TYR A 205 -10.41 -2.82 10.98
C TYR A 205 -10.35 -3.75 12.20
N SER A 206 -9.42 -3.52 13.12
CA SER A 206 -9.35 -4.22 14.39
C SER A 206 -10.59 -3.99 15.26
N TRP A 207 -11.11 -2.75 15.30
CA TRP A 207 -12.37 -2.44 16.01
C TRP A 207 -13.59 -3.11 15.37
N LEU A 208 -13.67 -3.11 14.04
CA LEU A 208 -14.78 -3.72 13.29
C LEU A 208 -14.81 -5.25 13.46
N SER A 209 -13.67 -5.91 13.29
CA SER A 209 -13.55 -7.37 13.23
C SER A 209 -13.35 -8.03 14.61
N GLY A 210 -12.83 -7.29 15.59
CA GLY A 210 -12.35 -7.84 16.86
C GLY A 210 -10.95 -8.48 16.77
N ILE A 211 -10.37 -8.62 15.59
CA ILE A 211 -9.01 -9.16 15.40
C ILE A 211 -8.00 -8.09 15.82
N ARG A 212 -7.02 -8.46 16.66
CA ARG A 212 -6.05 -7.53 17.25
C ARG A 212 -4.67 -7.58 16.61
N ASP A 213 -4.33 -8.69 15.99
CA ASP A 213 -3.08 -8.81 15.25
C ASP A 213 -3.27 -8.22 13.86
N VAL A 214 -2.39 -7.28 13.54
CA VAL A 214 -2.44 -6.53 12.27
C VAL A 214 -1.07 -6.50 11.64
N ALA A 215 -1.02 -6.40 10.33
CA ALA A 215 0.24 -6.24 9.60
C ALA A 215 0.05 -5.39 8.34
N LEU A 216 1.11 -4.71 7.94
CA LEU A 216 1.25 -4.06 6.65
C LEU A 216 2.18 -4.91 5.79
N LEU A 217 1.71 -5.36 4.62
CA LEU A 217 2.51 -5.99 3.58
C LEU A 217 2.82 -4.91 2.52
N VAL A 218 4.03 -4.38 2.57
CA VAL A 218 4.40 -3.20 1.78
C VAL A 218 5.29 -3.59 0.62
N PHE A 219 4.79 -3.39 -0.60
CA PHE A 219 5.55 -3.49 -1.83
C PHE A 219 6.17 -2.13 -2.15
N VAL A 220 7.50 -2.03 -2.04
CA VAL A 220 8.21 -0.76 -2.22
C VAL A 220 8.79 -0.68 -3.62
N LYS A 221 8.24 0.24 -4.42
CA LYS A 221 8.71 0.49 -5.79
C LYS A 221 9.93 1.41 -5.79
N LYS A 222 11.08 0.88 -6.21
CA LYS A 222 12.32 1.63 -6.37
C LYS A 222 12.67 1.86 -7.84
N SER A 223 13.52 2.85 -8.11
CA SER A 223 14.08 3.07 -9.45
C SER A 223 14.85 1.84 -9.93
N HIS A 224 14.72 1.50 -11.20
CA HIS A 224 15.48 0.42 -11.84
C HIS A 224 16.94 0.73 -12.12
N SER A 225 17.39 1.97 -11.92
CA SER A 225 18.82 2.31 -12.18
C SER A 225 19.71 1.54 -11.20
N ILE A 226 20.64 0.77 -11.76
CA ILE A 226 21.60 -0.06 -11.04
C ILE A 226 22.92 0.71 -11.00
N SER A 227 23.51 0.87 -9.80
CA SER A 227 24.76 1.56 -9.60
C SER A 227 25.51 1.00 -8.40
N LYS A 228 26.81 1.19 -8.33
CA LYS A 228 27.63 0.90 -7.14
C LYS A 228 26.99 1.55 -5.89
N GLY A 229 26.95 0.82 -4.78
CA GLY A 229 26.32 1.23 -3.52
C GLY A 229 24.80 1.07 -3.48
N SER A 230 24.17 0.60 -4.57
CA SER A 230 22.73 0.31 -4.52
C SER A 230 22.45 -0.94 -3.72
N SER A 231 21.52 -0.87 -2.76
CA SER A 231 20.90 -2.06 -2.14
C SER A 231 19.95 -2.71 -3.14
N ILE A 232 20.02 -4.03 -3.20
CA ILE A 232 19.17 -4.88 -4.06
C ILE A 232 18.71 -6.10 -3.29
N THR A 233 17.72 -6.80 -3.85
CA THR A 233 17.28 -8.10 -3.37
C THR A 233 17.51 -9.14 -4.47
N LEU A 234 18.01 -10.31 -4.12
CA LEU A 234 18.23 -11.41 -5.05
C LEU A 234 16.91 -12.11 -5.38
N LEU A 235 16.71 -12.45 -6.65
CA LEU A 235 15.55 -13.20 -7.15
C LEU A 235 15.84 -14.70 -7.31
N VAL A 236 17.11 -15.10 -7.20
CA VAL A 236 17.58 -16.49 -7.27
C VAL A 236 18.73 -16.69 -6.27
N ASP A 237 19.03 -17.93 -5.94
CA ASP A 237 20.23 -18.27 -5.17
C ASP A 237 21.49 -18.00 -6.01
N ALA A 238 22.48 -17.31 -5.43
CA ALA A 238 23.74 -17.00 -6.10
C ALA A 238 24.92 -16.97 -5.12
N GLY A 239 25.90 -17.83 -5.30
CA GLY A 239 27.05 -17.94 -4.41
C GLY A 239 26.63 -18.18 -2.95
N ASN A 240 27.00 -17.27 -2.07
CA ASN A 240 26.64 -17.32 -0.65
C ASN A 240 25.29 -16.66 -0.34
N PHE A 241 24.60 -16.08 -1.33
CA PHE A 241 23.33 -15.41 -1.15
C PHE A 241 22.16 -16.31 -1.50
N LYS A 242 21.07 -16.17 -0.76
CA LYS A 242 19.80 -16.85 -1.02
C LYS A 242 18.81 -15.90 -1.70
N ALA A 243 17.91 -16.48 -2.49
CA ALA A 243 16.79 -15.74 -3.04
C ALA A 243 16.00 -15.03 -1.91
N GLY A 244 15.61 -13.78 -2.15
CA GLY A 244 14.97 -12.92 -1.16
C GLY A 244 15.92 -12.22 -0.19
N GLN A 245 17.22 -12.51 -0.22
CA GLN A 245 18.23 -11.85 0.61
C GLN A 245 18.64 -10.49 0.01
N GLU A 246 18.87 -9.52 0.87
CA GLU A 246 19.42 -8.21 0.46
C GLU A 246 20.94 -8.26 0.35
N ALA A 247 21.48 -7.52 -0.61
CA ALA A 247 22.90 -7.34 -0.85
C ALA A 247 23.17 -5.94 -1.41
N VAL A 248 24.45 -5.56 -1.51
CA VAL A 248 24.87 -4.27 -2.04
C VAL A 248 25.76 -4.45 -3.27
N ILE A 249 25.56 -3.61 -4.28
CA ILE A 249 26.35 -3.64 -5.51
C ILE A 249 27.72 -3.00 -5.26
N ALA A 250 28.76 -3.81 -5.30
CA ALA A 250 30.14 -3.34 -5.21
C ALA A 250 30.66 -2.82 -6.56
N GLN A 251 30.25 -3.45 -7.67
CA GLN A 251 30.63 -3.06 -9.03
C GLN A 251 29.54 -3.44 -10.03
N VAL A 252 29.38 -2.63 -11.08
CA VAL A 252 28.59 -2.95 -12.28
C VAL A 252 29.56 -3.31 -13.41
N ASP A 253 29.34 -4.42 -14.09
CA ASP A 253 30.22 -4.96 -15.14
C ASP A 253 29.37 -5.48 -16.30
N GLY A 254 28.99 -4.57 -17.22
CA GLY A 254 28.07 -4.88 -18.32
C GLY A 254 26.68 -5.27 -17.81
N ASP A 255 26.22 -6.47 -18.19
CA ASP A 255 24.94 -7.05 -17.78
C ASP A 255 25.01 -7.76 -16.42
N ASP A 256 26.20 -7.81 -15.81
CA ASP A 256 26.43 -8.40 -14.49
C ASP A 256 26.67 -7.32 -13.43
N VAL A 257 26.48 -7.71 -12.19
CA VAL A 257 26.90 -6.96 -10.99
C VAL A 257 27.74 -7.86 -10.09
N ILE A 258 28.63 -7.25 -9.32
CA ILE A 258 29.34 -7.92 -8.24
C ILE A 258 28.72 -7.47 -6.93
N LEU A 259 28.21 -8.41 -6.16
CA LEU A 259 27.50 -8.18 -4.93
C LEU A 259 28.37 -8.46 -3.72
N VAL A 260 28.16 -7.70 -2.66
CA VAL A 260 28.70 -7.92 -1.31
C VAL A 260 27.59 -7.84 -0.27
N ALA A 261 27.82 -8.40 0.91
CA ALA A 261 26.77 -8.54 1.92
C ALA A 261 26.29 -7.20 2.51
N ASN A 262 27.14 -6.18 2.55
CA ASN A 262 26.78 -4.88 3.14
C ASN A 262 27.76 -3.76 2.67
N ASP A 263 27.42 -2.50 2.99
CA ASP A 263 28.19 -1.32 2.65
C ASP A 263 29.59 -1.30 3.27
N TYR A 264 29.76 -1.89 4.46
CA TYR A 264 31.07 -1.96 5.12
C TYR A 264 32.12 -2.68 4.24
N LEU A 265 31.69 -3.72 3.53
CA LEU A 265 32.57 -4.43 2.59
C LEU A 265 32.96 -3.58 1.37
N ILE A 266 32.12 -2.63 0.96
CA ILE A 266 32.51 -1.66 -0.06
C ILE A 266 33.61 -0.73 0.46
N ASP A 267 33.47 -0.26 1.69
CA ASP A 267 34.51 0.58 2.32
C ASP A 267 35.83 -0.18 2.48
N GLU A 268 35.78 -1.46 2.81
CA GLU A 268 36.99 -2.32 2.87
C GLU A 268 37.63 -2.49 1.48
N MET A 269 36.84 -2.71 0.45
CA MET A 269 37.32 -2.77 -0.95
C MET A 269 38.03 -1.46 -1.33
N GLU A 270 37.44 -0.32 -1.00
CA GLU A 270 38.04 0.99 -1.28
C GLU A 270 39.35 1.23 -0.50
N ARG A 271 39.39 0.77 0.76
CA ARG A 271 40.62 0.77 1.56
C ARG A 271 41.72 -0.13 0.93
N ALA A 272 41.33 -1.35 0.52
CA ALA A 272 42.26 -2.27 -0.15
C ALA A 272 42.78 -1.71 -1.47
N GLN A 273 41.95 -1.04 -2.24
CA GLN A 273 42.37 -0.31 -3.45
C GLN A 273 43.35 0.84 -3.14
N GLY A 274 43.14 1.52 -2.00
CA GLY A 274 43.94 2.66 -1.54
C GLY A 274 43.36 4.00 -1.95
N LYS A 275 43.74 5.05 -1.21
CA LYS A 275 43.38 6.45 -1.49
C LYS A 275 44.60 7.29 -1.70
N LYS A 276 44.61 8.18 -2.73
CA LYS A 276 45.63 9.16 -2.99
C LYS A 276 44.97 10.55 -2.98
N GLU A 277 45.45 11.44 -2.09
CA GLU A 277 44.94 12.80 -1.95
C GLU A 277 43.41 12.86 -1.70
N GLY A 278 42.89 11.91 -0.91
CA GLY A 278 41.44 11.82 -0.60
C GLY A 278 40.61 11.18 -1.72
N LYS A 279 41.19 10.79 -2.85
CA LYS A 279 40.50 10.07 -3.95
C LYS A 279 40.98 8.63 -4.00
N THR A 280 40.11 7.74 -4.49
CA THR A 280 40.45 6.33 -4.71
C THR A 280 41.59 6.23 -5.72
N ASP A 281 42.64 5.48 -5.39
CA ASP A 281 43.81 5.28 -6.27
C ASP A 281 43.38 4.53 -7.55
N GLN A 282 43.75 5.07 -8.70
CA GLN A 282 43.40 4.53 -10.03
C GLN A 282 44.62 3.88 -10.74
N THR A 283 45.73 3.69 -10.03
CA THR A 283 46.90 3.00 -10.61
C THR A 283 46.56 1.57 -10.99
N LYS A 284 47.31 0.97 -11.90
CA LYS A 284 47.15 -0.42 -12.32
C LYS A 284 47.20 -1.37 -11.10
N ALA A 285 48.19 -1.16 -10.23
CA ALA A 285 48.33 -1.98 -9.01
C ALA A 285 47.15 -1.83 -8.04
N ALA A 286 46.58 -0.63 -7.92
CA ALA A 286 45.38 -0.41 -7.10
C ALA A 286 44.17 -1.12 -7.68
N LYS A 287 44.00 -1.10 -9.00
CA LYS A 287 42.92 -1.84 -9.67
C LYS A 287 43.08 -3.35 -9.51
N GLU A 288 44.32 -3.86 -9.64
CA GLU A 288 44.58 -5.29 -9.43
C GLU A 288 44.24 -5.73 -7.98
N ARG A 289 44.56 -4.92 -6.95
CA ARG A 289 44.16 -5.20 -5.56
C ARG A 289 42.66 -5.23 -5.39
N ARG A 290 41.92 -4.27 -5.99
CA ARG A 290 40.48 -4.25 -5.98
C ARG A 290 39.91 -5.49 -6.68
N ASP A 291 40.41 -5.83 -7.84
CA ASP A 291 39.91 -6.98 -8.62
C ASP A 291 40.19 -8.30 -7.90
N GLN A 292 41.30 -8.40 -7.19
CA GLN A 292 41.55 -9.55 -6.31
C GLN A 292 40.58 -9.59 -5.15
N TRP A 293 40.35 -8.46 -4.48
CA TRP A 293 39.36 -8.38 -3.37
C TRP A 293 37.96 -8.78 -3.83
N LEU A 294 37.54 -8.30 -5.02
CA LEU A 294 36.24 -8.66 -5.60
C LEU A 294 36.12 -10.15 -5.94
N LYS A 295 37.22 -10.82 -6.30
CA LYS A 295 37.24 -12.27 -6.48
C LYS A 295 37.09 -13.04 -5.15
N ASP A 296 37.67 -12.51 -4.08
CA ASP A 296 37.68 -13.17 -2.78
C ASP A 296 36.37 -13.00 -2.02
N PHE A 297 35.70 -11.84 -2.13
CA PHE A 297 34.56 -11.45 -1.32
C PHE A 297 33.29 -11.13 -2.13
N GLY A 298 33.38 -10.94 -3.42
CA GLY A 298 32.24 -10.58 -4.28
C GLY A 298 31.58 -11.82 -4.91
N THR A 299 30.30 -11.71 -5.14
CA THR A 299 29.53 -12.69 -5.94
C THR A 299 29.05 -12.04 -7.21
N ARG A 300 29.41 -12.60 -8.37
CA ARG A 300 28.95 -12.13 -9.69
C ARG A 300 27.54 -12.67 -9.96
N VAL A 301 26.63 -11.77 -10.34
CA VAL A 301 25.22 -12.09 -10.60
C VAL A 301 24.71 -11.30 -11.79
N PRO A 302 23.96 -11.89 -12.74
CA PRO A 302 23.28 -11.17 -13.80
C PRO A 302 22.28 -10.14 -13.26
N THR A 303 22.15 -9.00 -13.91
CA THR A 303 21.18 -7.95 -13.54
C THR A 303 19.72 -8.42 -13.63
N THR A 304 19.44 -9.50 -14.36
CA THR A 304 18.12 -10.14 -14.45
C THR A 304 17.73 -10.89 -13.16
N ASP A 305 18.70 -11.25 -12.36
CA ASP A 305 18.54 -12.09 -11.16
C ASP A 305 18.47 -11.28 -9.86
N ILE A 306 18.45 -9.96 -9.99
CA ILE A 306 18.32 -9.03 -8.89
C ILE A 306 17.19 -8.03 -9.11
N THR A 307 16.68 -7.45 -8.04
CA THR A 307 15.71 -6.36 -8.09
C THR A 307 16.04 -5.27 -7.08
N LYS A 308 15.67 -4.03 -7.39
CA LYS A 308 15.65 -2.92 -6.42
C LYS A 308 14.32 -2.84 -5.66
N GLN A 309 13.32 -3.57 -6.09
CA GLN A 309 12.05 -3.63 -5.38
C GLN A 309 12.26 -4.30 -4.02
N ARG A 310 11.48 -3.86 -3.03
CA ARG A 310 11.55 -4.41 -1.69
C ARG A 310 10.17 -4.88 -1.24
N LEU A 311 10.18 -5.88 -0.38
CA LEU A 311 8.99 -6.36 0.30
C LEU A 311 9.23 -6.24 1.81
N GLN A 312 8.40 -5.42 2.46
CA GLN A 312 8.44 -5.24 3.91
C GLN A 312 7.19 -5.87 4.53
N PHE A 313 7.35 -6.48 5.68
CA PHE A 313 6.25 -6.99 6.49
C PHE A 313 6.36 -6.41 7.90
N ASN A 314 5.42 -5.54 8.25
CA ASN A 314 5.41 -4.83 9.52
C ASN A 314 4.20 -5.28 10.33
N ALA A 315 4.42 -6.10 11.36
CA ALA A 315 3.35 -6.57 12.24
C ALA A 315 3.21 -5.72 13.50
N GLY A 316 2.02 -5.72 14.07
CA GLY A 316 1.71 -5.03 15.31
C GLY A 316 0.50 -5.63 16.02
N TYR A 317 0.27 -5.21 17.26
CA TYR A 317 -0.88 -5.59 18.05
C TYR A 317 -1.67 -4.37 18.47
N VAL A 318 -2.93 -4.27 18.05
CA VAL A 318 -3.83 -3.18 18.39
C VAL A 318 -4.45 -3.46 19.76
N THR A 319 -4.23 -2.60 20.74
CA THR A 319 -4.85 -2.73 22.07
C THR A 319 -6.37 -2.48 22.00
N ILE A 320 -7.10 -2.93 23.02
CA ILE A 320 -8.54 -2.71 23.11
C ILE A 320 -8.87 -1.21 23.11
N GLU A 321 -8.11 -0.42 23.87
CA GLU A 321 -8.28 1.02 23.97
C GLU A 321 -8.07 1.67 22.60
N SER A 322 -6.98 1.31 21.92
CA SER A 322 -6.63 1.84 20.60
C SER A 322 -7.68 1.53 19.53
N ALA A 323 -8.28 0.33 19.58
CA ALA A 323 -9.37 -0.03 18.69
C ALA A 323 -10.66 0.73 19.04
N ASN A 324 -10.98 0.88 20.34
CA ASN A 324 -12.16 1.64 20.76
C ASN A 324 -12.03 3.12 20.38
N ASP A 325 -10.83 3.72 20.48
CA ASP A 325 -10.58 5.07 19.97
C ASP A 325 -10.91 5.20 18.48
N ALA A 326 -10.55 4.20 17.67
CA ALA A 326 -10.90 4.19 16.25
C ALA A 326 -12.42 4.12 16.02
N GLY A 327 -13.14 3.36 16.86
CA GLY A 327 -14.61 3.32 16.88
C GLY A 327 -15.23 4.67 17.26
N LEU A 328 -14.67 5.38 18.25
CA LEU A 328 -15.11 6.73 18.64
C LEU A 328 -14.87 7.74 17.51
N ILE A 329 -13.76 7.63 16.77
CA ILE A 329 -13.50 8.45 15.60
C ILE A 329 -14.57 8.20 14.53
N ALA A 330 -14.90 6.93 14.23
CA ALA A 330 -15.94 6.57 13.27
C ALA A 330 -17.32 7.16 13.69
N ALA A 331 -17.66 7.02 14.97
CA ALA A 331 -18.89 7.59 15.53
C ALA A 331 -18.97 9.11 15.34
N ARG A 332 -17.90 9.82 15.65
CA ARG A 332 -17.82 11.27 15.46
C ARG A 332 -17.95 11.66 13.98
N GLN A 333 -17.30 10.93 13.08
CA GLN A 333 -17.40 11.15 11.63
C GLN A 333 -18.86 11.02 11.16
N ILE A 334 -19.55 9.96 11.56
CA ILE A 334 -20.96 9.74 11.22
C ILE A 334 -21.83 10.91 11.71
N VAL A 335 -21.71 11.30 12.96
CA VAL A 335 -22.47 12.42 13.53
C VAL A 335 -22.21 13.72 12.77
N ASN A 336 -20.96 14.01 12.46
CA ASN A 336 -20.58 15.23 11.74
C ASN A 336 -21.11 15.23 10.30
N ILE A 337 -21.06 14.10 9.58
CA ILE A 337 -21.59 13.95 8.23
C ILE A 337 -23.11 14.17 8.23
N VAL A 338 -23.83 13.52 9.15
CA VAL A 338 -25.28 13.66 9.28
C VAL A 338 -25.67 15.09 9.63
N SER A 339 -24.95 15.73 10.55
CA SER A 339 -25.15 17.14 10.92
C SER A 339 -24.93 18.08 9.73
N ALA A 340 -23.85 17.90 8.96
CA ALA A 340 -23.57 18.68 7.76
C ALA A 340 -24.66 18.50 6.69
N TRP A 341 -25.18 17.28 6.55
CA TRP A 341 -26.29 16.99 5.65
C TRP A 341 -27.58 17.73 6.04
N HIS A 342 -27.95 17.70 7.29
CA HIS A 342 -29.16 18.38 7.76
C HIS A 342 -29.06 19.88 7.69
N SER A 343 -27.91 20.44 8.07
CA SER A 343 -27.68 21.89 8.01
C SER A 343 -27.42 22.41 6.60
N LYS A 344 -27.14 21.50 5.63
CA LYS A 344 -26.66 21.84 4.28
C LYS A 344 -25.36 22.65 4.30
N GLN A 345 -24.54 22.47 5.35
CA GLN A 345 -23.29 23.20 5.54
C GLN A 345 -22.09 22.24 5.42
N TYR A 346 -21.34 22.41 4.35
CA TYR A 346 -20.12 21.67 4.07
C TYR A 346 -18.93 22.63 4.04
N PRO A 347 -18.27 22.88 5.17
CA PRO A 347 -17.16 23.83 5.25
C PRO A 347 -16.06 23.52 4.24
N ASN A 348 -15.64 24.54 3.50
CA ASN A 348 -14.51 24.47 2.60
C ASN A 348 -13.23 24.68 3.40
N THR A 349 -12.46 23.61 3.63
CA THR A 349 -11.20 23.64 4.39
C THR A 349 -9.97 23.39 3.51
N PHE A 350 -10.08 23.44 2.19
CA PHE A 350 -8.96 23.24 1.27
C PHE A 350 -7.70 24.05 1.61
N GLY A 351 -7.86 25.32 1.93
CA GLY A 351 -6.73 26.19 2.27
C GLY A 351 -6.23 26.08 3.71
N ILE A 352 -6.99 25.43 4.60
CA ILE A 352 -6.70 25.35 6.03
C ILE A 352 -5.94 24.06 6.38
N ARG A 353 -6.43 22.91 5.93
CA ARG A 353 -5.84 21.61 6.26
C ARG A 353 -4.75 21.17 5.30
N TYR A 354 -4.75 21.71 4.07
CA TYR A 354 -3.74 21.41 3.04
C TYR A 354 -3.13 22.71 2.51
N PRO A 355 -2.35 23.45 3.32
CA PRO A 355 -1.80 24.73 2.91
C PRO A 355 -0.80 24.61 1.74
N HIS A 356 -0.20 23.43 1.54
CA HIS A 356 0.80 23.21 0.49
C HIS A 356 0.24 22.51 -0.75
N ASP A 357 -0.79 21.65 -0.61
CA ASP A 357 -1.27 20.77 -1.67
C ASP A 357 -2.61 21.19 -2.28
N HIS A 358 -3.37 22.10 -1.63
CA HIS A 358 -4.68 22.51 -2.15
C HIS A 358 -4.63 23.07 -3.57
N ARG A 359 -3.53 23.75 -3.97
CA ARG A 359 -3.37 24.31 -5.33
C ARG A 359 -3.23 23.26 -6.42
N SER A 360 -2.73 22.08 -6.07
CA SER A 360 -2.62 20.94 -6.98
C SER A 360 -3.83 20.01 -6.94
N ASP A 361 -4.77 20.22 -5.99
CA ASP A 361 -5.98 19.41 -5.90
C ASP A 361 -6.95 19.80 -7.06
N PRO A 362 -7.33 18.83 -7.92
CA PRO A 362 -8.22 19.09 -9.04
C PRO A 362 -9.59 19.65 -8.63
N TYR A 363 -10.15 19.20 -7.49
CA TYR A 363 -11.42 19.71 -6.98
C TYR A 363 -11.32 21.19 -6.57
N PHE A 364 -10.20 21.58 -5.96
CA PHE A 364 -9.98 22.99 -5.62
C PHE A 364 -9.99 23.86 -6.88
N ARG A 365 -9.28 23.47 -7.93
CA ARG A 365 -9.21 24.20 -9.18
C ARG A 365 -10.58 24.28 -9.86
N ALA A 366 -11.26 23.15 -10.00
CA ALA A 366 -12.54 23.06 -10.72
C ALA A 366 -13.69 23.77 -9.99
N PHE A 367 -13.81 23.59 -8.67
CA PHE A 367 -15.02 23.95 -7.91
C PHE A 367 -14.84 25.12 -6.95
N VAL A 368 -13.62 25.41 -6.51
CA VAL A 368 -13.35 26.54 -5.62
C VAL A 368 -12.86 27.75 -6.41
N LEU A 369 -11.94 27.54 -7.36
CA LEU A 369 -11.50 28.62 -8.26
C LEU A 369 -12.44 28.85 -9.44
N GLY A 370 -13.39 27.93 -9.70
CA GLY A 370 -14.39 28.08 -10.74
C GLY A 370 -13.85 27.93 -12.17
N ASP A 371 -12.79 27.15 -12.37
CA ASP A 371 -12.21 26.86 -13.70
C ASP A 371 -13.15 25.92 -14.49
N GLU A 372 -14.19 26.47 -15.13
CA GLU A 372 -15.21 25.68 -15.84
C GLU A 372 -14.65 24.92 -17.05
N SER A 373 -13.58 25.39 -17.70
CA SER A 373 -12.92 24.64 -18.78
C SER A 373 -12.20 23.41 -18.22
N PHE A 374 -11.43 23.58 -17.18
CA PHE A 374 -10.77 22.48 -16.50
C PHE A 374 -11.78 21.46 -15.95
N LYS A 375 -12.88 21.93 -15.34
CA LYS A 375 -13.94 21.07 -14.82
C LYS A 375 -14.58 20.20 -15.91
N LYS A 376 -14.91 20.77 -17.07
CA LYS A 376 -15.50 20.02 -18.21
C LYS A 376 -14.57 18.97 -18.78
N GLU A 377 -13.26 19.23 -18.79
CA GLU A 377 -12.25 18.31 -19.32
C GLU A 377 -11.89 17.20 -18.34
N ASN A 378 -11.89 17.49 -17.04
CA ASN A 378 -11.30 16.62 -16.03
C ASN A 378 -12.31 16.01 -15.06
N PHE A 379 -13.59 16.34 -15.15
CA PHE A 379 -14.61 15.79 -14.26
C PHE A 379 -15.83 15.28 -15.03
N ILE A 380 -16.36 14.18 -14.52
CA ILE A 380 -17.66 13.65 -14.91
C ILE A 380 -18.57 13.65 -13.69
N LYS A 381 -19.86 13.82 -13.91
CA LYS A 381 -20.87 13.59 -12.90
C LYS A 381 -21.41 12.18 -13.11
N LYS A 382 -21.26 11.32 -12.11
CA LYS A 382 -21.84 9.96 -12.15
C LYS A 382 -23.35 10.11 -12.12
N ASP A 383 -24.05 9.48 -13.06
CA ASP A 383 -25.51 9.49 -13.09
C ASP A 383 -26.07 8.84 -11.82
N GLU A 384 -27.24 9.29 -11.40
CA GLU A 384 -27.84 8.92 -10.10
C GLU A 384 -28.01 7.42 -9.87
N GLU A 385 -27.95 6.58 -10.93
CA GLU A 385 -28.06 5.12 -10.84
C GLU A 385 -26.87 4.42 -10.17
N SER A 386 -25.74 5.08 -10.03
CA SER A 386 -24.49 4.45 -9.54
C SER A 386 -24.04 4.91 -8.16
N LEU A 387 -24.91 5.54 -7.36
CA LEU A 387 -24.52 6.00 -6.02
C LEU A 387 -24.34 4.87 -5.00
N ASP A 388 -25.01 3.73 -5.18
CA ASP A 388 -24.74 2.52 -4.39
C ASP A 388 -23.42 1.89 -4.80
N ASP A 389 -23.04 1.96 -6.09
CA ASP A 389 -21.70 1.65 -6.59
C ASP A 389 -20.66 2.65 -6.07
N LEU A 390 -21.07 3.88 -5.70
CA LEU A 390 -20.19 4.87 -5.06
C LEU A 390 -19.66 4.40 -3.70
N PHE A 391 -20.40 3.59 -3.00
CA PHE A 391 -19.97 2.98 -1.74
C PHE A 391 -19.34 1.61 -1.95
N ALA A 392 -19.64 0.91 -3.04
CA ALA A 392 -19.04 -0.36 -3.41
C ALA A 392 -17.70 -0.19 -4.18
N ASP A 393 -17.65 0.74 -5.16
CA ASP A 393 -16.45 0.98 -5.99
C ASP A 393 -15.37 1.82 -5.30
N ASN A 394 -15.70 2.60 -4.27
CA ASN A 394 -14.72 3.47 -3.60
C ASN A 394 -13.89 2.76 -2.54
N GLU A 395 -14.20 1.53 -2.17
CA GLU A 395 -13.27 0.70 -1.42
C GLU A 395 -12.06 0.29 -2.27
N SER A 396 -12.14 0.45 -3.59
CA SER A 396 -11.04 0.18 -4.52
C SER A 396 -10.28 1.43 -5.02
N GLU A 397 -10.80 2.66 -4.81
CA GLU A 397 -10.14 3.89 -5.28
C GLU A 397 -9.27 4.59 -4.23
N ASP A 398 -9.34 4.19 -2.95
CA ASP A 398 -8.64 4.84 -1.85
C ASP A 398 -7.52 3.96 -1.22
N LEU A 399 -6.95 3.03 -2.01
CA LEU A 399 -5.76 2.26 -1.60
C LEU A 399 -4.47 2.76 -2.25
#